data_7294d25fb34559f4c95a2f90c6c66216
#
_entry.id   7294d25fb34559f4c95a2f90c6c66216
#
_cell.length_a   1.000
_cell.length_b   1.000
_cell.length_c   1.000
_cell.angle_alpha   90.00
_cell.angle_beta   90.00
_cell.angle_gamma   90.00
#
_symmetry.space_group_name_H-M   'P 1'
#
loop_
_entity.id
_entity.type
_entity.pdbx_description
1 polymer ?
#
loop_
_entity_poly.entity_id
_entity_poly.type
_entity_poly.pdbx_seq_one_letter_code
_entity_poly.pdbx_strand_id
1 'polypeptide(L)'
;MTHITFGTSGWRGILCEDFIFENVKVVTQAIADHLIAAGEKGGVVIGYDPRFMGDSFARESARVLAAAGVKSFLCSRDTPTPVIAFEILRRKAAGGINFTASHNPPEYNGIKFSPSWGGQALPETTKDIEKRANEMLGEICYREISLEQAARQGLLEEIDPREAYLADLEKKIDFDAIRKIGALGVNPLYGTARGYLDAPLLARGVDIRLINQHRDPYFGGFPPEPAEKYIADFISLVKNDPAIKLGIATDGDADRFGIVDGDGTYIEPNYIIALLFDYLVRVRKMSGGVARSVATSHLVDAVARHHGIELFETPVGFKYIGELISQDKIIIGGEESAGLSIKGHVPEKDGILACFLVAEMVAREGKSVGQLLEELYGRVGRYITKRENISLSPEIEEVFPARVANLPTEIAGAKVAKIIRLDGTKLVLTDGSWLLFRKSGTEPVVRLYGEAATTGRLAEVMKAGREFILKG
;
A
#
# COMPACT_ATOMS: atom_id res chain seq x y z
N MET A 1 30.32 -5.25 -2.44
CA MET A 1 29.74 -4.37 -1.40
C MET A 1 28.27 -4.18 -1.75
N THR A 2 27.39 -4.35 -0.78
CA THR A 2 25.96 -4.13 -0.97
C THR A 2 25.72 -2.65 -1.29
N HIS A 3 25.02 -2.37 -2.40
CA HIS A 3 24.61 -1.01 -2.75
C HIS A 3 23.21 -0.76 -2.19
N ILE A 4 23.01 0.29 -1.44
CA ILE A 4 21.70 0.67 -0.90
C ILE A 4 20.91 1.37 -2.00
N THR A 5 19.75 0.80 -2.35
CA THR A 5 18.87 1.37 -3.38
C THR A 5 17.44 1.48 -2.83
N PHE A 6 16.92 2.70 -2.80
CA PHE A 6 15.53 2.94 -2.41
C PHE A 6 14.58 2.67 -3.56
N GLY A 7 13.72 1.67 -3.38
CA GLY A 7 12.61 1.38 -4.30
C GLY A 7 11.45 2.38 -4.17
N THR A 8 10.25 1.96 -4.56
CA THR A 8 9.04 2.82 -4.54
C THR A 8 8.69 3.32 -3.15
N SER A 9 8.96 2.52 -2.09
CA SER A 9 8.57 2.83 -0.71
C SER A 9 9.64 2.47 0.33
N GLY A 10 10.92 2.62 0.00
CA GLY A 10 12.02 2.37 0.93
C GLY A 10 13.09 1.42 0.40
N TRP A 11 14.14 1.20 1.17
CA TRP A 11 15.16 0.18 0.95
C TRP A 11 14.72 -1.15 1.54
N ARG A 12 14.92 -2.25 0.81
CA ARG A 12 14.65 -3.63 1.26
C ARG A 12 15.86 -4.50 0.97
N GLY A 13 16.12 -5.44 1.87
CA GLY A 13 17.21 -6.41 1.73
C GLY A 13 16.89 -7.73 2.41
N ILE A 14 17.65 -8.76 2.08
CA ILE A 14 17.58 -10.08 2.72
C ILE A 14 18.28 -9.98 4.07
N LEU A 15 17.63 -10.50 5.12
CA LEU A 15 18.20 -10.56 6.47
C LEU A 15 19.50 -11.35 6.46
N CYS A 16 20.52 -10.85 7.18
CA CYS A 16 21.87 -11.42 7.26
C CYS A 16 22.71 -11.35 5.96
N GLU A 17 22.17 -10.84 4.87
CA GLU A 17 22.91 -10.56 3.64
C GLU A 17 23.09 -9.05 3.47
N ASP A 18 22.08 -8.38 3.00
CA ASP A 18 22.06 -6.93 2.78
C ASP A 18 21.54 -6.17 4.00
N PHE A 19 20.49 -6.72 4.64
CA PHE A 19 19.84 -6.10 5.78
C PHE A 19 20.49 -6.55 7.08
N ILE A 20 21.59 -5.87 7.43
CA ILE A 20 22.41 -6.09 8.63
C ILE A 20 22.47 -4.81 9.47
N PHE A 21 22.85 -4.92 10.74
CA PHE A 21 22.89 -3.78 11.67
C PHE A 21 23.77 -2.62 11.18
N GLU A 22 24.92 -2.92 10.60
CA GLU A 22 25.84 -1.91 10.07
C GLU A 22 25.16 -1.07 8.98
N ASN A 23 24.53 -1.71 8.01
CA ASN A 23 23.83 -1.02 6.92
C ASN A 23 22.60 -0.23 7.43
N VAL A 24 21.86 -0.78 8.41
CA VAL A 24 20.77 -0.07 9.09
C VAL A 24 21.25 1.20 9.77
N LYS A 25 22.39 1.14 10.49
CA LYS A 25 22.99 2.31 11.16
C LYS A 25 23.45 3.36 10.15
N VAL A 26 24.05 2.94 9.03
CA VAL A 26 24.46 3.84 7.94
C VAL A 26 23.25 4.55 7.34
N VAL A 27 22.19 3.81 7.00
CA VAL A 27 20.96 4.41 6.45
C VAL A 27 20.30 5.35 7.46
N THR A 28 20.32 4.98 8.76
CA THR A 28 19.77 5.84 9.81
C THR A 28 20.58 7.14 9.95
N GLN A 29 21.92 7.06 9.87
CA GLN A 29 22.77 8.25 9.88
C GLN A 29 22.48 9.14 8.66
N ALA A 30 22.32 8.55 7.47
CA ALA A 30 21.96 9.28 6.27
C ALA A 30 20.61 10.01 6.39
N ILE A 31 19.62 9.38 7.05
CA ILE A 31 18.33 10.03 7.37
C ILE A 31 18.53 11.18 8.35
N ALA A 32 19.33 10.98 9.42
CA ALA A 32 19.64 12.04 10.39
C ALA A 32 20.30 13.25 9.70
N ASP A 33 21.31 12.99 8.87
CA ASP A 33 22.03 14.04 8.13
C ASP A 33 21.13 14.77 7.13
N HIS A 34 20.21 14.04 6.47
CA HIS A 34 19.20 14.64 5.61
C HIS A 34 18.30 15.60 6.40
N LEU A 35 17.75 15.18 7.53
CA LEU A 35 16.88 15.99 8.37
C LEU A 35 17.58 17.22 8.93
N ILE A 36 18.82 17.05 9.40
CA ILE A 36 19.64 18.15 9.93
C ILE A 36 19.96 19.16 8.83
N ALA A 37 20.34 18.70 7.62
CA ALA A 37 20.63 19.55 6.49
C ALA A 37 19.39 20.32 5.99
N ALA A 38 18.21 19.72 6.08
CA ALA A 38 16.93 20.36 5.78
C ALA A 38 16.44 21.33 6.88
N GLY A 39 17.11 21.34 8.05
CA GLY A 39 16.69 22.16 9.19
C GLY A 39 15.41 21.67 9.86
N GLU A 40 15.03 20.41 9.62
CA GLU A 40 13.83 19.79 10.18
C GLU A 40 13.94 19.63 11.70
N LYS A 41 12.84 19.92 12.40
CA LYS A 41 12.73 19.83 13.87
C LYS A 41 11.47 19.04 14.22
N GLY A 42 11.41 18.50 15.43
CA GLY A 42 10.21 17.81 15.90
C GLY A 42 10.41 16.31 16.16
N GLY A 43 11.61 15.79 15.92
CA GLY A 43 11.97 14.39 16.18
C GLY A 43 11.44 13.44 15.10
N VAL A 44 11.71 12.14 15.27
CA VAL A 44 11.40 11.06 14.31
C VAL A 44 10.58 9.98 15.00
N VAL A 45 9.43 9.60 14.41
CA VAL A 45 8.65 8.45 14.86
C VAL A 45 9.30 7.18 14.31
N ILE A 46 9.58 6.19 15.18
CA ILE A 46 10.18 4.93 14.77
C ILE A 46 9.21 3.79 15.05
N GLY A 47 8.82 3.06 14.02
CA GLY A 47 8.00 1.87 14.09
C GLY A 47 8.65 0.66 13.44
N TYR A 48 8.03 -0.50 13.61
CA TYR A 48 8.47 -1.76 13.00
C TYR A 48 7.28 -2.71 12.84
N ASP A 49 7.41 -3.66 11.89
CA ASP A 49 6.47 -4.76 11.73
C ASP A 49 6.93 -6.01 12.51
N PRO A 50 6.15 -7.10 12.58
CA PRO A 50 6.51 -8.26 13.40
C PRO A 50 7.69 -9.09 12.88
N ARG A 51 8.32 -8.73 11.75
CA ARG A 51 9.46 -9.45 11.17
C ARG A 51 10.57 -9.68 12.17
N PHE A 52 11.37 -10.73 11.93
CA PHE A 52 12.51 -11.07 12.75
C PHE A 52 13.43 -9.85 12.92
N MET A 53 13.84 -9.57 14.16
CA MET A 53 14.72 -8.45 14.54
C MET A 53 14.17 -7.03 14.25
N GLY A 54 12.91 -6.85 13.85
CA GLY A 54 12.34 -5.54 13.54
C GLY A 54 12.47 -4.55 14.70
N ASP A 55 12.15 -4.97 15.92
CA ASP A 55 12.30 -4.20 17.15
C ASP A 55 13.77 -3.84 17.47
N SER A 56 14.68 -4.76 17.21
CA SER A 56 16.12 -4.55 17.43
C SER A 56 16.68 -3.51 16.47
N PHE A 57 16.32 -3.57 15.20
CA PHE A 57 16.70 -2.55 14.21
C PHE A 57 16.13 -1.17 14.56
N ALA A 58 14.89 -1.11 15.03
CA ALA A 58 14.26 0.14 15.48
C ALA A 58 14.99 0.76 16.67
N ARG A 59 15.41 -0.07 17.65
CA ARG A 59 16.21 0.36 18.81
C ARG A 59 17.60 0.86 18.40
N GLU A 60 18.28 0.19 17.48
CA GLU A 60 19.58 0.64 16.96
C GLU A 60 19.45 1.99 16.24
N SER A 61 18.41 2.18 15.43
CA SER A 61 18.14 3.49 14.81
C SER A 61 17.91 4.60 15.85
N ALA A 62 17.18 4.32 16.92
CA ALA A 62 16.99 5.30 17.99
C ALA A 62 18.33 5.69 18.65
N ARG A 63 19.28 4.76 18.79
CA ARG A 63 20.62 5.02 19.33
C ARG A 63 21.45 5.94 18.42
N VAL A 64 21.40 5.70 17.11
CA VAL A 64 22.10 6.51 16.10
C VAL A 64 21.49 7.91 16.00
N LEU A 65 20.17 8.02 15.92
CA LEU A 65 19.46 9.32 15.87
C LEU A 65 19.79 10.15 17.13
N ALA A 66 19.75 9.54 18.31
CA ALA A 66 20.08 10.23 19.56
C ALA A 66 21.53 10.72 19.59
N ALA A 67 22.50 9.95 19.07
CA ALA A 67 23.89 10.40 18.96
C ALA A 67 24.07 11.56 17.97
N ALA A 68 23.20 11.67 16.95
CA ALA A 68 23.12 12.81 16.04
C ALA A 68 22.32 14.00 16.60
N GLY A 69 21.81 13.90 17.83
CA GLY A 69 21.00 14.95 18.47
C GLY A 69 19.55 15.01 18.00
N VAL A 70 19.07 13.98 17.29
CA VAL A 70 17.68 13.89 16.79
C VAL A 70 16.84 13.10 17.78
N LYS A 71 15.76 13.70 18.30
CA LYS A 71 14.81 13.04 19.20
C LYS A 71 14.07 11.91 18.45
N SER A 72 13.85 10.79 19.14
CA SER A 72 13.07 9.65 18.64
C SER A 72 11.81 9.41 19.48
N PHE A 73 10.70 9.09 18.81
CA PHE A 73 9.48 8.53 19.37
C PHE A 73 9.41 7.07 18.96
N LEU A 74 9.88 6.17 19.81
CA LEU A 74 10.00 4.75 19.52
C LEU A 74 8.71 4.02 19.90
N CYS A 75 8.06 3.37 18.94
CA CYS A 75 6.89 2.56 19.21
C CYS A 75 7.26 1.36 20.11
N SER A 76 6.50 1.17 21.19
CA SER A 76 6.72 0.10 22.19
C SER A 76 6.29 -1.28 21.71
N ARG A 77 5.58 -1.34 20.57
CA ARG A 77 5.09 -2.55 19.89
C ARG A 77 5.18 -2.42 18.39
N ASP A 78 5.03 -3.55 17.68
CA ASP A 78 4.88 -3.55 16.23
C ASP A 78 3.65 -2.72 15.84
N THR A 79 3.84 -1.84 14.87
CA THR A 79 2.91 -0.73 14.58
C THR A 79 2.67 -0.61 13.08
N PRO A 80 1.39 -0.49 12.63
CA PRO A 80 1.03 -0.31 11.23
C PRO A 80 1.69 0.90 10.56
N THR A 81 2.08 0.76 9.29
CA THR A 81 2.61 1.89 8.49
C THR A 81 1.68 3.12 8.52
N PRO A 82 0.35 3.02 8.34
CA PRO A 82 -0.53 4.18 8.43
C PRO A 82 -0.57 4.81 9.83
N VAL A 83 -0.35 4.04 10.88
CA VAL A 83 -0.29 4.57 12.26
C VAL A 83 0.99 5.38 12.49
N ILE A 84 2.11 4.99 11.87
CA ILE A 84 3.33 5.80 11.87
C ILE A 84 3.07 7.14 11.15
N ALA A 85 2.43 7.11 9.98
CA ALA A 85 2.04 8.32 9.25
C ALA A 85 1.12 9.22 10.10
N PHE A 86 0.15 8.64 10.79
CA PHE A 86 -0.74 9.34 11.73
C PHE A 86 0.03 10.03 12.87
N GLU A 87 1.00 9.34 13.50
CA GLU A 87 1.81 9.90 14.58
C GLU A 87 2.74 11.03 14.11
N ILE A 88 3.30 10.92 12.89
CA ILE A 88 4.07 12.02 12.30
C ILE A 88 3.24 13.30 12.25
N LEU A 89 2.02 13.22 11.72
CA LEU A 89 1.12 14.36 11.61
C LEU A 89 0.66 14.86 12.99
N ARG A 90 0.24 13.95 13.89
CA ARG A 90 -0.28 14.27 15.21
C ARG A 90 0.76 14.97 16.09
N ARG A 91 2.01 14.51 16.03
CA ARG A 91 3.13 15.06 16.80
C ARG A 91 3.83 16.22 16.11
N LYS A 92 3.52 16.47 14.83
CA LYS A 92 4.29 17.39 13.97
C LYS A 92 5.77 17.00 13.95
N ALA A 93 6.03 15.70 13.82
CA ALA A 93 7.37 15.15 13.78
C ALA A 93 8.08 15.55 12.46
N ALA A 94 9.42 15.57 12.47
CA ALA A 94 10.25 15.83 11.30
C ALA A 94 10.11 14.71 10.24
N GLY A 95 9.71 13.51 10.68
CA GLY A 95 9.45 12.38 9.82
C GLY A 95 9.27 11.09 10.62
N GLY A 96 9.26 9.97 9.91
CA GLY A 96 9.19 8.65 10.52
C GLY A 96 10.04 7.61 9.80
N ILE A 97 10.52 6.65 10.56
CA ILE A 97 11.21 5.45 10.06
C ILE A 97 10.34 4.25 10.41
N ASN A 98 10.01 3.42 9.42
CA ASN A 98 9.33 2.16 9.67
C ASN A 98 10.15 0.98 9.16
N PHE A 99 10.48 0.06 10.07
CA PHE A 99 11.16 -1.19 9.76
C PHE A 99 10.15 -2.22 9.27
N THR A 100 10.08 -2.39 7.97
CA THR A 100 9.16 -3.31 7.30
C THR A 100 9.59 -3.57 5.86
N ALA A 101 9.31 -4.77 5.37
CA ALA A 101 9.33 -5.09 3.96
C ALA A 101 7.91 -5.28 3.39
N SER A 102 6.86 -4.79 4.09
CA SER A 102 5.45 -4.88 3.69
C SER A 102 5.04 -6.34 3.38
N HIS A 103 4.66 -6.62 2.15
CA HIS A 103 4.21 -7.92 1.65
C HIS A 103 5.35 -8.84 1.14
N ASN A 104 6.61 -8.45 1.25
CA ASN A 104 7.72 -9.32 0.83
C ASN A 104 7.79 -10.57 1.72
N PRO A 105 8.38 -11.69 1.22
CA PRO A 105 8.60 -12.89 2.01
C PRO A 105 9.30 -12.64 3.35
N PRO A 106 9.19 -13.58 4.31
CA PRO A 106 9.69 -13.39 5.68
C PRO A 106 11.18 -13.12 5.81
N GLU A 107 12.00 -13.61 4.88
CA GLU A 107 13.45 -13.43 4.84
C GLU A 107 13.89 -11.99 4.53
N TYR A 108 12.97 -11.13 4.10
CA TYR A 108 13.25 -9.71 3.85
C TYR A 108 12.95 -8.85 5.08
N ASN A 109 13.70 -7.76 5.23
CA ASN A 109 13.31 -6.60 6.03
C ASN A 109 13.59 -5.32 5.22
N GLY A 110 13.24 -4.15 5.76
CA GLY A 110 13.43 -2.89 5.05
C GLY A 110 13.30 -1.67 5.94
N ILE A 111 13.67 -0.54 5.39
CA ILE A 111 13.50 0.79 6.00
C ILE A 111 12.65 1.64 5.05
N LYS A 112 11.48 2.07 5.51
CA LYS A 112 10.69 3.14 4.89
C LYS A 112 10.97 4.45 5.63
N PHE A 113 11.20 5.53 4.89
CA PHE A 113 11.23 6.88 5.46
C PHE A 113 10.02 7.67 4.98
N SER A 114 9.32 8.30 5.92
CA SER A 114 8.20 9.21 5.67
C SER A 114 8.56 10.61 6.17
N PRO A 115 8.52 11.66 5.34
CA PRO A 115 8.78 13.03 5.75
C PRO A 115 7.66 13.61 6.63
N SER A 116 7.83 14.85 7.08
CA SER A 116 6.94 15.55 8.03
C SER A 116 5.47 15.66 7.57
N TRP A 117 5.19 15.55 6.26
CA TRP A 117 3.81 15.53 5.76
C TRP A 117 3.11 14.15 5.87
N GLY A 118 3.78 13.12 6.43
CA GLY A 118 3.20 11.81 6.78
C GLY A 118 3.00 10.84 5.60
N GLY A 119 3.27 11.25 4.37
CA GLY A 119 3.19 10.37 3.20
C GLY A 119 4.54 9.74 2.85
N GLN A 120 4.58 9.00 1.75
CA GLN A 120 5.81 8.41 1.25
C GLN A 120 6.78 9.47 0.72
N ALA A 121 8.07 9.31 1.01
CA ALA A 121 9.10 10.21 0.53
C ALA A 121 9.13 10.30 -1.01
N LEU A 122 9.20 11.52 -1.53
CA LEU A 122 9.36 11.79 -2.95
C LEU A 122 10.76 11.42 -3.43
N PRO A 123 10.98 11.26 -4.75
CA PRO A 123 12.25 10.80 -5.29
C PRO A 123 13.46 11.66 -4.90
N GLU A 124 13.28 12.96 -4.71
CA GLU A 124 14.35 13.88 -4.29
C GLU A 124 14.89 13.50 -2.90
N THR A 125 13.99 13.25 -1.95
CA THR A 125 14.32 12.84 -0.60
C THR A 125 14.99 11.47 -0.57
N THR A 126 14.38 10.48 -1.26
CA THR A 126 14.95 9.13 -1.27
C THR A 126 16.31 9.05 -1.93
N LYS A 127 16.54 9.79 -3.01
CA LYS A 127 17.84 9.87 -3.69
C LYS A 127 18.92 10.58 -2.85
N ASP A 128 18.56 11.61 -2.09
CA ASP A 128 19.51 12.27 -1.18
C ASP A 128 19.94 11.32 -0.06
N ILE A 129 18.99 10.62 0.57
CA ILE A 129 19.28 9.61 1.61
C ILE A 129 20.12 8.47 1.03
N GLU A 130 19.76 7.94 -0.14
CA GLU A 130 20.47 6.87 -0.84
C GLU A 130 21.92 7.27 -1.16
N LYS A 131 22.12 8.48 -1.69
CA LYS A 131 23.45 9.02 -1.98
C LYS A 131 24.30 9.11 -0.73
N ARG A 132 23.79 9.73 0.35
CA ARG A 132 24.49 9.84 1.65
C ARG A 132 24.84 8.48 2.20
N ALA A 133 23.90 7.53 2.18
CA ALA A 133 24.13 6.18 2.69
C ALA A 133 25.24 5.47 1.90
N ASN A 134 25.22 5.54 0.57
CA ASN A 134 26.23 4.89 -0.26
C ASN A 134 27.63 5.53 -0.15
N GLU A 135 27.70 6.84 0.12
CA GLU A 135 28.97 7.53 0.40
C GLU A 135 29.60 7.08 1.74
N MET A 136 28.79 6.57 2.67
CA MET A 136 29.21 6.10 4.00
C MET A 136 29.45 4.58 4.08
N LEU A 137 29.07 3.82 3.06
CA LEU A 137 29.20 2.35 3.07
C LEU A 137 30.68 1.91 3.16
N GLY A 138 30.95 0.99 4.10
CA GLY A 138 32.30 0.46 4.32
C GLY A 138 33.14 1.28 5.29
N GLU A 139 32.63 2.40 5.79
CA GLU A 139 33.28 3.21 6.81
C GLU A 139 32.39 3.30 8.07
N ILE A 140 33.00 3.37 9.27
CA ILE A 140 32.28 3.63 10.51
C ILE A 140 32.09 5.14 10.66
N CYS A 141 31.05 5.68 10.04
CA CYS A 141 30.75 7.12 10.02
C CYS A 141 29.54 7.50 10.88
N TYR A 142 28.97 6.55 11.61
CA TYR A 142 27.91 6.78 12.58
C TYR A 142 28.45 6.74 14.02
N ARG A 143 27.75 7.42 14.91
CA ARG A 143 27.92 7.30 16.37
C ARG A 143 26.63 6.76 16.97
N GLU A 144 26.74 6.19 18.16
CA GLU A 144 25.61 5.70 18.91
C GLU A 144 25.77 5.99 20.39
N ILE A 145 24.68 6.18 21.12
CA ILE A 145 24.61 6.24 22.57
C ILE A 145 23.63 5.19 23.08
N SER A 146 23.69 4.81 24.34
CA SER A 146 22.74 3.85 24.89
C SER A 146 21.33 4.45 24.96
N LEU A 147 20.29 3.59 24.90
CA LEU A 147 18.90 4.04 25.02
C LEU A 147 18.64 4.73 26.36
N GLU A 148 19.29 4.27 27.45
CA GLU A 148 19.18 4.90 28.76
C GLU A 148 19.81 6.30 28.76
N GLN A 149 20.92 6.49 28.08
CA GLN A 149 21.52 7.80 27.89
C GLN A 149 20.65 8.70 27.05
N ALA A 150 20.09 8.21 25.94
CA ALA A 150 19.17 8.93 25.07
C ALA A 150 17.92 9.39 25.85
N ALA A 151 17.33 8.50 26.66
CA ALA A 151 16.18 8.83 27.50
C ALA A 151 16.51 9.91 28.54
N ARG A 152 17.66 9.79 29.23
CA ARG A 152 18.14 10.81 30.21
C ARG A 152 18.36 12.19 29.57
N GLN A 153 18.75 12.22 28.30
CA GLN A 153 18.96 13.46 27.54
C GLN A 153 17.65 13.99 26.90
N GLY A 154 16.51 13.30 27.07
CA GLY A 154 15.23 13.67 26.45
C GLY A 154 15.16 13.43 24.94
N LEU A 155 16.11 12.64 24.41
CA LEU A 155 16.21 12.29 22.98
C LEU A 155 15.51 10.97 22.62
N LEU A 156 14.93 10.28 23.60
CA LEU A 156 14.12 9.07 23.39
C LEU A 156 12.84 9.15 24.23
N GLU A 157 11.72 8.85 23.60
CA GLU A 157 10.40 8.68 24.22
C GLU A 157 9.78 7.40 23.67
N GLU A 158 9.42 6.44 24.53
CA GLU A 158 8.64 5.27 24.11
C GLU A 158 7.17 5.64 24.04
N ILE A 159 6.47 5.21 22.95
CA ILE A 159 5.07 5.56 22.66
C ILE A 159 4.26 4.33 22.26
N ASP A 160 2.95 4.33 22.57
CA ASP A 160 1.95 3.46 21.94
C ASP A 160 0.88 4.33 21.25
N PRO A 161 0.91 4.46 19.91
CA PRO A 161 -0.03 5.32 19.18
C PRO A 161 -1.41 4.72 18.96
N ARG A 162 -1.64 3.46 19.36
CA ARG A 162 -2.83 2.68 19.01
C ARG A 162 -4.14 3.37 19.41
N GLU A 163 -4.26 3.78 20.68
CA GLU A 163 -5.51 4.38 21.16
C GLU A 163 -5.84 5.69 20.44
N ALA A 164 -4.83 6.53 20.19
CA ALA A 164 -5.03 7.78 19.48
C ALA A 164 -5.48 7.58 18.02
N TYR A 165 -4.90 6.58 17.34
CA TYR A 165 -5.31 6.23 15.99
C TYR A 165 -6.73 5.63 15.95
N LEU A 166 -7.06 4.71 16.86
CA LEU A 166 -8.40 4.12 16.92
C LEU A 166 -9.46 5.18 17.22
N ALA A 167 -9.17 6.13 18.12
CA ALA A 167 -10.06 7.26 18.39
C ALA A 167 -10.24 8.20 17.18
N ASP A 168 -9.28 8.28 16.30
CA ASP A 168 -9.41 9.01 15.03
C ASP A 168 -10.25 8.24 14.01
N LEU A 169 -10.07 6.92 13.90
CA LEU A 169 -10.93 6.07 13.07
C LEU A 169 -12.41 6.11 13.49
N GLU A 170 -12.70 6.18 14.80
CA GLU A 170 -14.07 6.29 15.32
C GLU A 170 -14.82 7.53 14.82
N LYS A 171 -14.10 8.60 14.47
CA LYS A 171 -14.70 9.80 13.87
C LYS A 171 -15.00 9.65 12.38
N LYS A 172 -14.39 8.64 11.74
CA LYS A 172 -14.41 8.45 10.29
C LYS A 172 -15.26 7.25 9.85
N ILE A 173 -15.48 6.29 10.74
CA ILE A 173 -16.18 5.03 10.46
C ILE A 173 -17.43 4.91 11.32
N ASP A 174 -18.55 4.54 10.70
CA ASP A 174 -19.79 4.21 11.40
C ASP A 174 -19.76 2.75 11.89
N PHE A 175 -19.12 2.55 13.04
CA PHE A 175 -19.08 1.23 13.68
C PHE A 175 -20.45 0.73 14.15
N ASP A 176 -21.42 1.61 14.42
CA ASP A 176 -22.79 1.23 14.78
C ASP A 176 -23.54 0.63 13.59
N ALA A 177 -23.23 1.07 12.37
CA ALA A 177 -23.69 0.41 11.15
C ALA A 177 -23.03 -0.96 11.00
N ILE A 178 -21.69 -1.04 11.14
CA ILE A 178 -20.94 -2.29 11.01
C ILE A 178 -21.46 -3.37 11.94
N ARG A 179 -21.85 -3.03 13.19
CA ARG A 179 -22.44 -3.98 14.14
C ARG A 179 -23.66 -4.73 13.61
N LYS A 180 -24.35 -4.19 12.62
CA LYS A 180 -25.58 -4.77 12.07
C LYS A 180 -25.33 -5.72 10.89
N ILE A 181 -24.08 -5.87 10.43
CA ILE A 181 -23.76 -6.67 9.24
C ILE A 181 -23.93 -8.19 9.45
N GLY A 182 -23.84 -8.67 10.71
CA GLY A 182 -23.70 -10.07 11.08
C GLY A 182 -22.26 -10.41 11.46
N ALA A 183 -21.82 -11.64 11.19
CA ALA A 183 -20.44 -12.02 11.47
C ALA A 183 -19.48 -11.49 10.38
N LEU A 184 -18.26 -11.11 10.79
CA LEU A 184 -17.14 -10.74 9.94
C LEU A 184 -16.02 -11.77 10.06
N GLY A 185 -15.42 -12.16 8.94
CA GLY A 185 -14.10 -12.80 8.92
C GLY A 185 -13.01 -11.73 9.05
N VAL A 186 -12.01 -11.95 9.89
CA VAL A 186 -10.91 -11.00 10.13
C VAL A 186 -9.58 -11.71 10.06
N ASN A 187 -8.67 -11.24 9.21
CA ASN A 187 -7.36 -11.84 9.05
C ASN A 187 -6.24 -10.75 8.98
N PRO A 188 -5.56 -10.47 10.08
CA PRO A 188 -4.43 -9.55 10.11
C PRO A 188 -3.14 -10.15 9.53
N LEU A 189 -3.16 -11.35 8.96
CA LEU A 189 -2.00 -12.06 8.39
C LEU A 189 -0.76 -12.05 9.30
N TYR A 190 -0.96 -12.32 10.61
CA TYR A 190 0.09 -12.26 11.64
C TYR A 190 0.75 -10.87 11.78
N GLY A 191 0.30 -9.89 10.98
CA GLY A 191 0.89 -8.56 10.79
C GLY A 191 0.54 -7.55 11.88
N THR A 192 0.84 -6.30 11.61
CA THR A 192 0.69 -5.19 12.56
C THR A 192 -0.76 -4.79 12.86
N ALA A 193 -1.72 -5.21 12.01
CA ALA A 193 -3.14 -4.90 12.20
C ALA A 193 -3.80 -5.59 13.42
N ARG A 194 -3.08 -6.49 14.09
CA ARG A 194 -3.52 -7.16 15.34
C ARG A 194 -3.76 -6.12 16.44
N GLY A 195 -4.95 -6.12 17.00
CA GLY A 195 -5.41 -5.12 18.00
C GLY A 195 -5.82 -3.79 17.38
N TYR A 196 -5.80 -3.65 16.05
CA TYR A 196 -6.32 -2.51 15.32
C TYR A 196 -7.55 -2.88 14.49
N LEU A 197 -7.52 -4.02 13.80
CA LEU A 197 -8.61 -4.47 12.95
C LEU A 197 -9.70 -5.22 13.75
N ASP A 198 -9.33 -5.96 14.77
CA ASP A 198 -10.19 -6.79 15.61
C ASP A 198 -10.74 -6.02 16.84
N ALA A 199 -9.91 -5.26 17.54
CA ALA A 199 -10.27 -4.65 18.80
C ALA A 199 -11.49 -3.68 18.73
N PRO A 200 -11.61 -2.78 17.73
CA PRO A 200 -12.79 -1.90 17.62
C PRO A 200 -14.09 -2.66 17.36
N LEU A 201 -14.02 -3.78 16.63
CA LEU A 201 -15.15 -4.65 16.34
C LEU A 201 -15.60 -5.39 17.60
N LEU A 202 -14.66 -6.01 18.30
CA LEU A 202 -14.92 -6.74 19.57
C LEU A 202 -15.48 -5.81 20.64
N ALA A 203 -14.92 -4.60 20.78
CA ALA A 203 -15.38 -3.61 21.76
C ALA A 203 -16.87 -3.20 21.56
N ARG A 204 -17.39 -3.38 20.34
CA ARG A 204 -18.79 -3.09 19.99
C ARG A 204 -19.68 -4.33 19.88
N GLY A 205 -19.14 -5.50 20.25
CA GLY A 205 -19.88 -6.76 20.23
C GLY A 205 -20.20 -7.26 18.81
N VAL A 206 -19.38 -6.89 17.81
CA VAL A 206 -19.46 -7.49 16.47
C VAL A 206 -19.00 -8.93 16.57
N ASP A 207 -19.77 -9.85 15.98
CA ASP A 207 -19.37 -11.25 15.88
C ASP A 207 -18.25 -11.37 14.83
N ILE A 208 -17.06 -11.85 15.23
CA ILE A 208 -15.93 -12.01 14.33
C ILE A 208 -15.37 -13.44 14.33
N ARG A 209 -14.89 -13.89 13.18
CA ARG A 209 -14.10 -15.10 13.02
C ARG A 209 -12.67 -14.67 12.69
N LEU A 210 -11.83 -14.68 13.73
CA LEU A 210 -10.46 -14.14 13.68
C LEU A 210 -9.46 -15.27 13.50
N ILE A 211 -8.63 -15.18 12.44
CA ILE A 211 -7.51 -16.09 12.20
C ILE A 211 -6.21 -15.31 12.14
N ASN A 212 -5.07 -16.02 12.27
CA ASN A 212 -3.71 -15.45 12.16
C ASN A 212 -3.47 -14.23 13.07
N GLN A 213 -4.03 -14.28 14.29
CA GLN A 213 -4.06 -13.17 15.25
C GLN A 213 -2.84 -13.10 16.17
N HIS A 214 -1.95 -14.09 16.15
CA HIS A 214 -0.74 -14.06 16.95
C HIS A 214 0.44 -13.44 16.19
N ARG A 215 1.41 -12.92 16.91
CA ARG A 215 2.65 -12.43 16.31
C ARG A 215 3.45 -13.61 15.77
N ASP A 216 3.73 -13.60 14.47
CA ASP A 216 4.62 -14.56 13.83
C ASP A 216 5.58 -13.81 12.88
N PRO A 217 6.89 -13.77 13.17
CA PRO A 217 7.86 -13.10 12.30
C PRO A 217 8.02 -13.78 10.93
N TYR A 218 7.51 -15.00 10.76
CA TYR A 218 7.53 -15.75 9.51
C TYR A 218 6.19 -15.74 8.77
N PHE A 219 5.16 -15.07 9.29
CA PHE A 219 3.83 -14.92 8.67
C PHE A 219 3.21 -16.25 8.20
N GLY A 220 3.38 -17.33 9.01
CA GLY A 220 2.94 -18.67 8.63
C GLY A 220 3.75 -19.31 7.50
N GLY A 221 4.91 -18.75 7.14
CA GLY A 221 5.79 -19.23 6.08
C GLY A 221 5.46 -18.71 4.68
N PHE A 222 4.58 -17.71 4.57
CA PHE A 222 4.18 -17.11 3.29
C PHE A 222 4.42 -15.59 3.28
N PRO A 223 4.50 -14.97 2.08
CA PRO A 223 4.42 -13.53 1.96
C PRO A 223 3.14 -13.02 2.63
N PRO A 224 3.21 -12.02 3.53
CA PRO A 224 2.04 -11.48 4.20
C PRO A 224 1.27 -10.50 3.28
N GLU A 225 0.80 -11.01 2.15
CA GLU A 225 0.05 -10.28 1.13
C GLU A 225 -1.41 -10.77 1.12
N PRO A 226 -2.43 -9.91 1.27
CA PRO A 226 -3.82 -10.31 1.31
C PRO A 226 -4.40 -10.54 -0.10
N ALA A 227 -3.61 -11.17 -0.98
CA ALA A 227 -4.00 -11.57 -2.32
C ALA A 227 -4.59 -13.00 -2.31
N GLU A 228 -5.51 -13.26 -3.23
CA GLU A 228 -6.28 -14.52 -3.32
C GLU A 228 -5.41 -15.77 -3.13
N LYS A 229 -4.26 -15.82 -3.79
CA LYS A 229 -3.34 -16.99 -3.76
C LYS A 229 -2.70 -17.27 -2.39
N TYR A 230 -2.66 -16.29 -1.47
CA TYR A 230 -2.03 -16.43 -0.16
C TYR A 230 -3.03 -16.55 1.00
N ILE A 231 -4.33 -16.29 0.75
CA ILE A 231 -5.37 -16.29 1.77
C ILE A 231 -6.44 -17.39 1.53
N ALA A 232 -6.05 -18.50 0.91
CA ALA A 232 -6.97 -19.59 0.57
C ALA A 232 -7.73 -20.15 1.80
N ASP A 233 -7.05 -20.29 2.95
CA ASP A 233 -7.67 -20.74 4.20
C ASP A 233 -8.71 -19.73 4.70
N PHE A 234 -8.44 -18.45 4.56
CA PHE A 234 -9.38 -17.40 4.93
C PHE A 234 -10.59 -17.36 4.00
N ILE A 235 -10.38 -17.51 2.70
CA ILE A 235 -11.47 -17.63 1.71
C ILE A 235 -12.34 -18.84 2.04
N SER A 236 -11.71 -19.98 2.39
CA SER A 236 -12.42 -21.19 2.79
C SER A 236 -13.22 -20.98 4.08
N LEU A 237 -12.66 -20.29 5.07
CA LEU A 237 -13.37 -19.93 6.30
C LEU A 237 -14.63 -19.11 5.99
N VAL A 238 -14.51 -18.04 5.20
CA VAL A 238 -15.64 -17.16 4.84
C VAL A 238 -16.71 -17.95 4.08
N LYS A 239 -16.31 -18.75 3.10
CA LYS A 239 -17.21 -19.55 2.25
C LYS A 239 -18.00 -20.59 3.05
N ASN A 240 -17.38 -21.22 4.05
CA ASN A 240 -17.97 -22.36 4.77
C ASN A 240 -18.77 -21.94 6.02
N ASP A 241 -18.66 -20.70 6.49
CA ASP A 241 -19.49 -20.16 7.60
C ASP A 241 -20.53 -19.17 7.04
N PRO A 242 -21.79 -19.57 6.84
CA PRO A 242 -22.83 -18.71 6.27
C PRO A 242 -23.21 -17.51 7.17
N ALA A 243 -22.75 -17.48 8.42
CA ALA A 243 -22.91 -16.31 9.29
C ALA A 243 -22.01 -15.17 8.87
N ILE A 244 -20.85 -15.47 8.28
CA ILE A 244 -19.90 -14.45 7.80
C ILE A 244 -20.47 -13.78 6.54
N LYS A 245 -20.61 -12.46 6.60
CA LYS A 245 -21.12 -11.64 5.49
C LYS A 245 -20.03 -10.95 4.70
N LEU A 246 -18.86 -10.81 5.29
CA LEU A 246 -17.70 -10.16 4.69
C LEU A 246 -16.43 -10.64 5.38
N GLY A 247 -15.40 -10.94 4.60
CA GLY A 247 -14.03 -11.17 5.07
C GLY A 247 -13.16 -9.95 4.80
N ILE A 248 -12.39 -9.52 5.80
CA ILE A 248 -11.45 -8.40 5.73
C ILE A 248 -10.05 -8.85 6.15
N ALA A 249 -9.04 -8.46 5.39
CA ALA A 249 -7.65 -8.81 5.66
C ALA A 249 -6.71 -7.63 5.36
N THR A 250 -5.52 -7.64 5.98
CA THR A 250 -4.45 -6.65 5.69
C THR A 250 -3.12 -7.35 5.45
N ASP A 251 -2.17 -6.65 4.83
CA ASP A 251 -0.79 -7.14 4.71
C ASP A 251 0.03 -6.99 6.00
N GLY A 252 1.29 -7.39 5.94
CA GLY A 252 2.18 -7.46 7.11
C GLY A 252 2.33 -6.14 7.88
N ASP A 253 2.37 -5.00 7.20
CA ASP A 253 2.45 -3.66 7.80
C ASP A 253 1.14 -2.85 7.68
N ALA A 254 0.06 -3.53 7.29
CA ALA A 254 -1.32 -3.06 7.27
C ALA A 254 -1.57 -1.82 6.36
N ASP A 255 -0.73 -1.61 5.34
CA ASP A 255 -0.94 -0.54 4.35
C ASP A 255 -1.82 -1.00 3.17
N ARG A 256 -2.06 -2.34 3.03
CA ARG A 256 -2.94 -2.94 2.01
C ARG A 256 -4.10 -3.69 2.63
N PHE A 257 -5.15 -3.85 1.83
CA PHE A 257 -6.36 -4.58 2.21
C PHE A 257 -6.63 -5.78 1.29
N GLY A 258 -7.35 -6.77 1.81
CA GLY A 258 -7.93 -7.87 1.06
C GLY A 258 -9.39 -8.05 1.47
N ILE A 259 -10.29 -8.20 0.49
CA ILE A 259 -11.72 -8.32 0.70
C ILE A 259 -12.22 -9.63 0.11
N VAL A 260 -12.98 -10.37 0.93
CA VAL A 260 -13.66 -11.61 0.53
C VAL A 260 -15.15 -11.43 0.78
N ASP A 261 -15.98 -11.54 -0.27
CA ASP A 261 -17.44 -11.46 -0.12
C ASP A 261 -17.99 -12.69 0.66
N GLY A 262 -19.18 -12.60 1.20
CA GLY A 262 -19.78 -13.63 2.05
C GLY A 262 -19.97 -14.99 1.38
N ASP A 263 -19.89 -15.10 0.05
CA ASP A 263 -19.91 -16.34 -0.71
C ASP A 263 -18.49 -16.96 -0.91
N GLY A 264 -17.45 -16.31 -0.40
CA GLY A 264 -16.05 -16.71 -0.56
C GLY A 264 -15.38 -16.15 -1.81
N THR A 265 -16.02 -15.26 -2.56
CA THR A 265 -15.41 -14.60 -3.72
C THR A 265 -14.41 -13.54 -3.27
N TYR A 266 -13.15 -13.66 -3.72
CA TYR A 266 -12.16 -12.60 -3.55
C TYR A 266 -12.49 -11.41 -4.46
N ILE A 267 -12.53 -10.21 -3.91
CA ILE A 267 -12.83 -8.99 -4.66
C ILE A 267 -11.55 -8.21 -4.93
N GLU A 268 -11.22 -8.08 -6.21
CA GLU A 268 -10.03 -7.34 -6.64
C GLU A 268 -10.05 -5.88 -6.16
N PRO A 269 -8.89 -5.33 -5.74
CA PRO A 269 -8.80 -3.95 -5.23
C PRO A 269 -9.34 -2.88 -6.18
N ASN A 270 -9.19 -3.07 -7.49
CA ASN A 270 -9.76 -2.19 -8.51
C ASN A 270 -11.26 -1.91 -8.32
N TYR A 271 -12.01 -2.96 -7.99
CA TYR A 271 -13.47 -2.88 -7.80
C TYR A 271 -13.82 -2.22 -6.47
N ILE A 272 -13.05 -2.52 -5.42
CA ILE A 272 -13.23 -1.91 -4.10
C ILE A 272 -13.03 -0.39 -4.14
N ILE A 273 -11.97 0.08 -4.82
CA ILE A 273 -11.70 1.51 -4.97
C ILE A 273 -12.88 2.22 -5.67
N ALA A 274 -13.39 1.64 -6.75
CA ALA A 274 -14.51 2.22 -7.49
C ALA A 274 -15.82 2.21 -6.68
N LEU A 275 -16.11 1.11 -5.96
CA LEU A 275 -17.27 0.99 -5.07
C LEU A 275 -17.21 1.97 -3.91
N LEU A 276 -16.07 2.08 -3.25
CA LEU A 276 -15.88 3.05 -2.16
C LEU A 276 -15.98 4.48 -2.67
N PHE A 277 -15.45 4.78 -3.85
CA PHE A 277 -15.62 6.10 -4.46
C PHE A 277 -17.09 6.44 -4.70
N ASP A 278 -17.86 5.55 -5.34
CA ASP A 278 -19.31 5.72 -5.52
C ASP A 278 -20.05 5.89 -4.18
N TYR A 279 -19.70 5.06 -3.19
CA TYR A 279 -20.28 5.11 -1.84
C TYR A 279 -20.00 6.45 -1.14
N LEU A 280 -18.75 6.91 -1.15
CA LEU A 280 -18.35 8.16 -0.50
C LEU A 280 -19.05 9.38 -1.11
N VAL A 281 -19.25 9.38 -2.43
CA VAL A 281 -20.00 10.45 -3.13
C VAL A 281 -21.49 10.34 -2.86
N ARG A 282 -22.06 9.16 -3.11
CA ARG A 282 -23.51 8.96 -3.13
C ARG A 282 -24.11 8.92 -1.71
N VAL A 283 -23.46 8.26 -0.77
CA VAL A 283 -23.98 8.05 0.58
C VAL A 283 -23.40 9.06 1.57
N ARG A 284 -22.09 9.23 1.59
CA ARG A 284 -21.43 10.15 2.53
C ARG A 284 -21.41 11.61 2.05
N LYS A 285 -21.84 11.89 0.82
CA LYS A 285 -21.91 13.24 0.24
C LYS A 285 -20.58 13.99 0.24
N MET A 286 -19.48 13.27 0.14
CA MET A 286 -18.15 13.88 0.07
C MET A 286 -17.94 14.58 -1.27
N SER A 287 -17.18 15.67 -1.26
CA SER A 287 -16.87 16.49 -2.44
C SER A 287 -15.37 16.62 -2.64
N GLY A 288 -14.94 16.64 -3.90
CA GLY A 288 -13.56 16.70 -4.37
C GLY A 288 -13.36 15.80 -5.58
N GLY A 289 -12.12 15.69 -6.06
CA GLY A 289 -11.73 14.80 -7.15
C GLY A 289 -11.54 13.35 -6.69
N VAL A 290 -11.11 12.49 -7.62
CA VAL A 290 -10.66 11.11 -7.36
C VAL A 290 -9.30 10.89 -8.02
N ALA A 291 -8.43 10.08 -7.42
CA ALA A 291 -7.14 9.73 -8.02
C ALA A 291 -6.95 8.22 -8.15
N ARG A 292 -6.32 7.82 -9.23
CA ARG A 292 -5.88 6.45 -9.46
C ARG A 292 -4.54 6.40 -10.18
N SER A 293 -3.77 5.32 -9.98
CA SER A 293 -2.57 5.08 -10.78
C SER A 293 -2.91 4.72 -12.23
N VAL A 294 -1.94 4.90 -13.14
CA VAL A 294 -2.09 4.52 -14.55
C VAL A 294 -2.39 3.04 -14.76
N ALA A 295 -2.03 2.19 -13.80
CA ALA A 295 -2.29 0.74 -13.79
C ALA A 295 -3.66 0.35 -13.23
N THR A 296 -4.33 1.26 -12.52
CA THR A 296 -5.65 1.02 -11.91
C THR A 296 -6.77 1.09 -12.95
N SER A 297 -7.86 0.37 -12.72
CA SER A 297 -9.01 0.23 -13.61
C SER A 297 -9.64 1.55 -14.03
N HIS A 298 -10.07 1.65 -15.30
CA HIS A 298 -10.94 2.72 -15.81
C HIS A 298 -12.38 2.65 -15.28
N LEU A 299 -12.72 1.65 -14.46
CA LEU A 299 -13.99 1.67 -13.71
C LEU A 299 -14.06 2.93 -12.82
N VAL A 300 -12.95 3.37 -12.24
CA VAL A 300 -12.87 4.62 -11.47
C VAL A 300 -13.18 5.82 -12.35
N ASP A 301 -12.68 5.84 -13.61
CA ASP A 301 -12.97 6.89 -14.59
C ASP A 301 -14.46 6.93 -14.95
N ALA A 302 -15.08 5.76 -15.09
CA ALA A 302 -16.50 5.63 -15.42
C ALA A 302 -17.37 6.16 -14.28
N VAL A 303 -17.02 5.85 -13.02
CA VAL A 303 -17.71 6.39 -11.85
C VAL A 303 -17.51 7.92 -11.74
N ALA A 304 -16.29 8.41 -12.00
CA ALA A 304 -16.00 9.84 -12.00
C ALA A 304 -16.86 10.60 -13.04
N ARG A 305 -16.94 10.07 -14.28
CA ARG A 305 -17.81 10.62 -15.32
C ARG A 305 -19.28 10.59 -14.94
N HIS A 306 -19.76 9.49 -14.33
CA HIS A 306 -21.15 9.35 -13.88
C HIS A 306 -21.53 10.42 -12.85
N HIS A 307 -20.63 10.77 -11.95
CA HIS A 307 -20.85 11.79 -10.93
C HIS A 307 -20.42 13.21 -11.35
N GLY A 308 -19.80 13.40 -12.51
CA GLY A 308 -19.27 14.70 -12.95
C GLY A 308 -18.09 15.18 -12.12
N ILE A 309 -17.25 14.25 -11.62
CA ILE A 309 -16.12 14.51 -10.71
C ILE A 309 -14.82 14.46 -11.50
N GLU A 310 -13.87 15.36 -11.15
CA GLU A 310 -12.53 15.41 -11.72
C GLU A 310 -11.72 14.17 -11.34
N LEU A 311 -10.99 13.60 -12.31
CA LEU A 311 -10.11 12.45 -12.12
C LEU A 311 -8.66 12.84 -12.35
N PHE A 312 -7.81 12.45 -11.42
CA PHE A 312 -6.35 12.58 -11.49
C PHE A 312 -5.73 11.21 -11.77
N GLU A 313 -5.12 11.05 -12.95
CA GLU A 313 -4.31 9.87 -13.29
C GLU A 313 -2.86 10.13 -12.87
N THR A 314 -2.29 9.24 -12.03
CA THR A 314 -0.92 9.37 -11.50
C THR A 314 0.00 8.26 -12.01
N PRO A 315 1.33 8.43 -11.97
CA PRO A 315 2.26 7.31 -12.04
C PRO A 315 1.93 6.28 -10.95
N VAL A 316 2.47 5.06 -11.06
CA VAL A 316 2.40 4.05 -9.98
C VAL A 316 3.27 4.51 -8.81
N GLY A 317 2.70 4.46 -7.63
CA GLY A 317 3.32 4.87 -6.37
C GLY A 317 2.43 5.81 -5.59
N PHE A 318 2.04 5.37 -4.40
CA PHE A 318 1.04 6.06 -3.59
C PHE A 318 1.44 7.50 -3.19
N LYS A 319 2.73 7.83 -3.21
CA LYS A 319 3.24 9.20 -2.95
C LYS A 319 2.54 10.28 -3.75
N TYR A 320 2.23 10.03 -5.01
CA TYR A 320 1.51 10.99 -5.87
C TYR A 320 0.05 11.15 -5.46
N ILE A 321 -0.59 10.06 -5.05
CA ILE A 321 -1.96 10.08 -4.50
C ILE A 321 -1.96 10.73 -3.12
N GLY A 322 -1.00 10.39 -2.27
CA GLY A 322 -0.84 10.99 -0.94
C GLY A 322 -0.66 12.51 -1.00
N GLU A 323 0.09 13.02 -1.98
CA GLU A 323 0.22 14.46 -2.21
C GLU A 323 -1.13 15.11 -2.53
N LEU A 324 -1.97 14.51 -3.38
CA LEU A 324 -3.32 15.02 -3.68
C LEU A 324 -4.26 14.97 -2.46
N ILE A 325 -4.12 13.97 -1.59
CA ILE A 325 -4.84 13.88 -0.31
C ILE A 325 -4.38 15.01 0.62
N SER A 326 -3.08 15.20 0.79
CA SER A 326 -2.54 16.25 1.66
C SER A 326 -2.92 17.67 1.22
N GLN A 327 -3.19 17.85 -0.08
CA GLN A 327 -3.67 19.09 -0.68
C GLN A 327 -5.21 19.21 -0.66
N ASP A 328 -5.92 18.26 -0.05
CA ASP A 328 -7.39 18.23 0.04
C ASP A 328 -8.12 18.21 -1.32
N LYS A 329 -7.44 17.77 -2.39
CA LYS A 329 -7.95 17.79 -3.76
C LYS A 329 -8.89 16.64 -4.09
N ILE A 330 -8.71 15.49 -3.43
CA ILE A 330 -9.42 14.25 -3.77
C ILE A 330 -10.19 13.67 -2.59
N ILE A 331 -11.35 13.06 -2.87
CA ILE A 331 -12.16 12.33 -1.89
C ILE A 331 -11.47 11.02 -1.49
N ILE A 332 -10.98 10.31 -2.49
CA ILE A 332 -10.32 9.01 -2.37
C ILE A 332 -9.28 8.88 -3.47
N GLY A 333 -8.21 8.19 -3.16
CA GLY A 333 -7.26 7.73 -4.15
C GLY A 333 -6.79 6.32 -3.84
N GLY A 334 -6.53 5.54 -4.90
CA GLY A 334 -6.14 4.13 -4.73
C GLY A 334 -5.37 3.56 -5.90
N GLU A 335 -4.73 2.43 -5.63
CA GLU A 335 -3.93 1.67 -6.58
C GLU A 335 -4.42 0.22 -6.66
N GLU A 336 -4.30 -0.39 -7.83
CA GLU A 336 -4.62 -1.80 -8.07
C GLU A 336 -3.85 -2.78 -7.16
N SER A 337 -2.80 -2.28 -6.49
CA SER A 337 -1.98 -3.00 -5.53
C SER A 337 -2.58 -3.06 -4.12
N ALA A 338 -3.87 -2.72 -3.98
CA ALA A 338 -4.63 -2.74 -2.72
C ALA A 338 -4.26 -1.64 -1.71
N GLY A 339 -3.74 -0.52 -2.17
CA GLY A 339 -3.52 0.65 -1.32
C GLY A 339 -4.56 1.72 -1.60
N LEU A 340 -5.17 2.31 -0.58
CA LEU A 340 -6.04 3.46 -0.69
C LEU A 340 -5.98 4.35 0.56
N SER A 341 -6.39 5.60 0.40
CA SER A 341 -6.70 6.53 1.49
C SER A 341 -7.75 7.54 1.05
N ILE A 342 -8.32 8.27 1.99
CA ILE A 342 -9.41 9.21 1.75
C ILE A 342 -9.10 10.61 2.28
N LYS A 343 -9.88 11.60 1.81
CA LYS A 343 -9.90 12.96 2.32
C LYS A 343 -10.05 13.01 3.83
N GLY A 344 -9.23 13.83 4.49
CA GLY A 344 -9.25 13.98 5.95
C GLY A 344 -8.62 12.82 6.72
N HIS A 345 -7.91 11.93 6.02
CA HIS A 345 -7.10 10.85 6.62
C HIS A 345 -5.61 11.07 6.33
N VAL A 346 -4.78 10.11 6.73
CA VAL A 346 -3.33 10.17 6.46
C VAL A 346 -3.04 10.08 4.97
N PRO A 347 -2.01 10.78 4.45
CA PRO A 347 -1.61 10.74 3.04
C PRO A 347 -0.75 9.51 2.71
N GLU A 348 -0.97 8.42 3.42
CA GLU A 348 -0.39 7.10 3.22
C GLU A 348 -1.51 6.08 3.07
N LYS A 349 -1.23 4.96 2.41
CA LYS A 349 -2.16 3.84 2.28
C LYS A 349 -2.55 3.32 3.66
N ASP A 350 -3.84 3.02 3.82
CA ASP A 350 -4.36 2.48 5.06
C ASP A 350 -5.31 1.30 4.80
N GLY A 351 -4.79 0.09 4.99
CA GLY A 351 -5.55 -1.14 4.83
C GLY A 351 -6.62 -1.32 5.91
N ILE A 352 -6.38 -0.79 7.12
CA ILE A 352 -7.32 -0.87 8.24
C ILE A 352 -8.54 0.01 7.95
N LEU A 353 -8.30 1.27 7.55
CA LEU A 353 -9.37 2.18 7.13
C LEU A 353 -10.16 1.59 5.96
N ALA A 354 -9.48 1.05 4.94
CA ALA A 354 -10.10 0.45 3.77
C ALA A 354 -11.06 -0.70 4.16
N CYS A 355 -10.60 -1.62 5.02
CA CYS A 355 -11.41 -2.72 5.54
C CYS A 355 -12.68 -2.23 6.25
N PHE A 356 -12.57 -1.23 7.11
CA PHE A 356 -13.73 -0.68 7.82
C PHE A 356 -14.66 0.11 6.91
N LEU A 357 -14.15 0.83 5.92
CA LEU A 357 -15.00 1.51 4.93
C LEU A 357 -15.83 0.51 4.10
N VAL A 358 -15.23 -0.62 3.71
CA VAL A 358 -15.97 -1.68 3.01
C VAL A 358 -17.02 -2.30 3.92
N ALA A 359 -16.68 -2.61 5.17
CA ALA A 359 -17.63 -3.15 6.13
C ALA A 359 -18.79 -2.18 6.40
N GLU A 360 -18.52 -0.88 6.51
CA GLU A 360 -19.56 0.16 6.65
C GLU A 360 -20.44 0.24 5.39
N MET A 361 -19.84 0.23 4.20
CA MET A 361 -20.58 0.25 2.94
C MET A 361 -21.53 -0.94 2.84
N VAL A 362 -21.06 -2.14 3.08
CA VAL A 362 -21.88 -3.38 3.05
C VAL A 362 -23.01 -3.30 4.09
N ALA A 363 -22.71 -2.83 5.31
CA ALA A 363 -23.69 -2.71 6.37
C ALA A 363 -24.80 -1.68 6.06
N ARG A 364 -24.42 -0.53 5.53
CA ARG A 364 -25.37 0.55 5.22
C ARG A 364 -26.23 0.28 3.99
N GLU A 365 -25.65 -0.38 2.98
CA GLU A 365 -26.39 -0.75 1.76
C GLU A 365 -27.22 -2.03 1.93
N GLY A 366 -26.90 -2.87 2.92
CA GLY A 366 -27.58 -4.13 3.18
C GLY A 366 -27.43 -5.16 2.06
N LYS A 367 -26.31 -5.07 1.32
CA LYS A 367 -26.02 -5.88 0.12
C LYS A 367 -24.60 -6.42 0.20
N SER A 368 -24.35 -7.57 -0.44
CA SER A 368 -23.00 -8.10 -0.60
C SER A 368 -22.16 -7.22 -1.54
N VAL A 369 -20.83 -7.36 -1.47
CA VAL A 369 -19.93 -6.60 -2.36
C VAL A 369 -20.20 -6.93 -3.83
N GLY A 370 -20.46 -8.21 -4.14
CA GLY A 370 -20.82 -8.64 -5.51
C GLY A 370 -22.11 -8.00 -6.01
N GLN A 371 -23.15 -7.90 -5.16
CA GLN A 371 -24.38 -7.23 -5.50
C GLN A 371 -24.19 -5.73 -5.79
N LEU A 372 -23.41 -5.06 -4.94
CA LEU A 372 -23.05 -3.64 -5.14
C LEU A 372 -22.26 -3.43 -6.43
N LEU A 373 -21.37 -4.36 -6.77
CA LEU A 373 -20.58 -4.29 -7.99
C LEU A 373 -21.46 -4.48 -9.25
N GLU A 374 -22.40 -5.42 -9.24
CA GLU A 374 -23.34 -5.60 -10.35
C GLU A 374 -24.25 -4.37 -10.54
N GLU A 375 -24.71 -3.75 -9.46
CA GLU A 375 -25.46 -2.49 -9.53
C GLU A 375 -24.61 -1.33 -10.09
N LEU A 376 -23.35 -1.26 -9.71
CA LEU A 376 -22.40 -0.27 -10.25
C LEU A 376 -22.21 -0.50 -11.75
N TYR A 377 -21.99 -1.74 -12.19
CA TYR A 377 -21.87 -2.09 -13.60
C TYR A 377 -23.12 -1.75 -14.41
N GLY A 378 -24.30 -1.92 -13.83
CA GLY A 378 -25.55 -1.50 -14.45
C GLY A 378 -25.63 0.00 -14.75
N ARG A 379 -24.91 0.83 -13.99
CA ARG A 379 -24.87 2.30 -14.13
C ARG A 379 -23.76 2.81 -15.04
N VAL A 380 -22.58 2.18 -15.01
CA VAL A 380 -21.37 2.74 -15.63
C VAL A 380 -20.69 1.80 -16.64
N GLY A 381 -21.21 0.58 -16.82
CA GLY A 381 -20.62 -0.45 -17.68
C GLY A 381 -19.66 -1.38 -16.91
N ARG A 382 -19.32 -2.50 -17.55
CA ARG A 382 -18.45 -3.56 -16.96
C ARG A 382 -17.00 -3.36 -17.37
N TYR A 383 -16.11 -3.54 -16.42
CA TYR A 383 -14.66 -3.46 -16.57
C TYR A 383 -14.03 -4.67 -15.90
N ILE A 384 -13.31 -5.49 -16.67
CA ILE A 384 -12.64 -6.71 -16.19
C ILE A 384 -11.15 -6.52 -16.38
N THR A 385 -10.39 -6.62 -15.30
CA THR A 385 -8.95 -6.39 -15.28
C THR A 385 -8.16 -7.68 -15.16
N LYS A 386 -6.93 -7.68 -15.67
CA LYS A 386 -5.96 -8.76 -15.45
C LYS A 386 -4.56 -8.18 -15.40
N ARG A 387 -3.73 -8.77 -14.53
CA ARG A 387 -2.29 -8.50 -14.46
C ARG A 387 -1.52 -9.80 -14.65
N GLU A 388 -0.44 -9.74 -15.43
CA GLU A 388 0.52 -10.83 -15.59
C GLU A 388 1.95 -10.29 -15.43
N ASN A 389 2.82 -11.08 -14.78
CA ASN A 389 4.25 -10.81 -14.76
C ASN A 389 4.91 -11.69 -15.81
N ILE A 390 5.59 -11.09 -16.78
CA ILE A 390 6.26 -11.77 -17.87
C ILE A 390 7.75 -11.64 -17.66
N SER A 391 8.41 -12.77 -17.36
CA SER A 391 9.87 -12.82 -17.25
C SER A 391 10.53 -12.58 -18.62
N LEU A 392 11.56 -11.75 -18.65
CA LEU A 392 12.32 -11.45 -19.84
C LEU A 392 13.58 -12.30 -19.87
N SER A 393 13.89 -12.93 -21.04
CA SER A 393 15.24 -13.39 -21.29
C SER A 393 16.15 -12.19 -21.58
N PRO A 394 17.49 -12.33 -21.44
CA PRO A 394 18.41 -11.24 -21.73
C PRO A 394 18.21 -10.62 -23.12
N GLU A 395 17.94 -11.46 -24.13
CA GLU A 395 17.74 -11.04 -25.53
C GLU A 395 16.46 -10.19 -25.67
N ILE A 396 15.38 -10.56 -24.95
CA ILE A 396 14.12 -9.82 -24.98
C ILE A 396 14.28 -8.52 -24.18
N GLU A 397 15.00 -8.55 -23.07
CA GLU A 397 15.25 -7.37 -22.24
C GLU A 397 15.99 -6.28 -23.01
N GLU A 398 16.96 -6.66 -23.86
CA GLU A 398 17.73 -5.74 -24.70
C GLU A 398 16.85 -5.06 -25.77
N VAL A 399 15.97 -5.82 -26.43
CA VAL A 399 15.15 -5.29 -27.55
C VAL A 399 13.84 -4.66 -27.10
N PHE A 400 13.36 -4.93 -25.89
CA PHE A 400 12.06 -4.46 -25.41
C PHE A 400 11.91 -2.93 -25.42
N PRO A 401 12.91 -2.11 -25.03
CA PRO A 401 12.81 -0.65 -25.13
C PRO A 401 12.57 -0.15 -26.57
N ALA A 402 13.20 -0.76 -27.56
CA ALA A 402 12.99 -0.42 -28.97
C ALA A 402 11.59 -0.82 -29.44
N ARG A 403 11.05 -1.96 -29.00
CA ARG A 403 9.66 -2.37 -29.28
C ARG A 403 8.66 -1.36 -28.76
N VAL A 404 8.82 -0.95 -27.49
CA VAL A 404 7.92 0.03 -26.85
C VAL A 404 8.05 1.42 -27.48
N ALA A 405 9.19 1.75 -28.07
CA ALA A 405 9.36 2.98 -28.85
C ALA A 405 8.59 2.93 -30.19
N ASN A 406 8.49 1.75 -30.81
CA ASN A 406 7.86 1.51 -32.11
C ASN A 406 6.55 0.71 -31.97
N LEU A 407 5.54 1.34 -31.41
CA LEU A 407 4.24 0.71 -31.13
C LEU A 407 3.44 0.46 -32.41
N PRO A 408 2.66 -0.64 -32.46
CA PRO A 408 1.74 -0.87 -33.54
C PRO A 408 0.57 0.13 -33.49
N THR A 409 0.04 0.48 -34.67
CA THR A 409 -1.17 1.31 -34.79
C THR A 409 -2.46 0.55 -34.48
N GLU A 410 -2.37 -0.78 -34.45
CA GLU A 410 -3.47 -1.71 -34.15
C GLU A 410 -2.91 -2.89 -33.33
N ILE A 411 -3.65 -3.32 -32.32
CA ILE A 411 -3.33 -4.47 -31.50
C ILE A 411 -4.60 -5.20 -31.10
N ALA A 412 -4.59 -6.53 -31.07
CA ALA A 412 -5.76 -7.37 -30.80
C ALA A 412 -6.99 -7.00 -31.66
N GLY A 413 -6.79 -6.66 -32.95
CA GLY A 413 -7.87 -6.33 -33.88
C GLY A 413 -8.58 -4.98 -33.62
N ALA A 414 -7.98 -4.10 -32.82
CA ALA A 414 -8.51 -2.75 -32.58
C ALA A 414 -7.41 -1.69 -32.73
N LYS A 415 -7.77 -0.52 -33.26
CA LYS A 415 -6.87 0.60 -33.45
C LYS A 415 -6.49 1.20 -32.08
N VAL A 416 -5.24 1.64 -31.96
CA VAL A 416 -4.77 2.41 -30.81
C VAL A 416 -5.34 3.82 -30.89
N ALA A 417 -6.22 4.16 -29.96
CA ALA A 417 -6.84 5.48 -29.87
C ALA A 417 -5.98 6.50 -29.13
N LYS A 418 -5.25 6.04 -28.08
CA LYS A 418 -4.40 6.91 -27.26
C LYS A 418 -3.23 6.13 -26.69
N ILE A 419 -2.07 6.79 -26.61
CA ILE A 419 -0.87 6.28 -25.93
C ILE A 419 -0.60 7.17 -24.71
N ILE A 420 -0.41 6.56 -23.54
CA ILE A 420 -0.07 7.25 -22.28
C ILE A 420 1.29 6.73 -21.82
N ARG A 421 2.26 7.64 -21.61
CA ARG A 421 3.64 7.33 -21.19
C ARG A 421 3.95 7.92 -19.81
N LEU A 422 2.97 7.88 -18.91
CA LEU A 422 3.11 8.46 -17.57
C LEU A 422 4.03 7.61 -16.67
N ASP A 423 3.84 6.28 -16.69
CA ASP A 423 4.70 5.29 -16.04
C ASP A 423 4.53 3.95 -16.80
N GLY A 424 5.53 3.59 -17.59
CA GLY A 424 5.43 2.56 -18.61
C GLY A 424 4.74 3.08 -19.88
N THR A 425 4.14 2.18 -20.66
CA THR A 425 3.43 2.50 -21.91
C THR A 425 2.06 1.87 -21.93
N LYS A 426 1.02 2.70 -21.85
CA LYS A 426 -0.39 2.29 -21.90
C LYS A 426 -0.97 2.59 -23.27
N LEU A 427 -1.54 1.57 -23.90
CA LEU A 427 -2.31 1.67 -25.14
C LEU A 427 -3.78 1.60 -24.81
N VAL A 428 -4.54 2.66 -25.10
CA VAL A 428 -6.00 2.65 -25.02
C VAL A 428 -6.53 2.42 -26.42
N LEU A 429 -7.39 1.42 -26.60
CA LEU A 429 -7.92 0.98 -27.88
C LEU A 429 -9.27 1.67 -28.17
N THR A 430 -9.69 1.64 -29.46
CA THR A 430 -10.93 2.29 -29.92
C THR A 430 -12.19 1.67 -29.33
N ASP A 431 -12.13 0.42 -28.85
CA ASP A 431 -13.23 -0.27 -28.17
C ASP A 431 -13.26 -0.03 -26.64
N GLY A 432 -12.37 0.82 -26.13
CA GLY A 432 -12.25 1.14 -24.71
C GLY A 432 -11.37 0.17 -23.90
N SER A 433 -10.98 -0.98 -24.47
CA SER A 433 -9.99 -1.85 -23.82
C SER A 433 -8.61 -1.21 -23.80
N TRP A 434 -7.74 -1.65 -22.88
CA TRP A 434 -6.38 -1.11 -22.83
C TRP A 434 -5.36 -2.16 -22.38
N LEU A 435 -4.09 -1.90 -22.72
CA LEU A 435 -2.91 -2.61 -22.27
C LEU A 435 -1.91 -1.62 -21.67
N LEU A 436 -1.23 -2.02 -20.60
CA LEU A 436 -0.08 -1.29 -20.05
C LEU A 436 1.12 -2.23 -19.94
N PHE A 437 2.23 -1.81 -20.52
CA PHE A 437 3.56 -2.44 -20.41
C PHE A 437 4.40 -1.65 -19.43
N ARG A 438 4.76 -2.24 -18.30
CA ARG A 438 5.58 -1.58 -17.28
C ARG A 438 6.76 -2.48 -16.90
N LYS A 439 7.97 -2.08 -17.28
CA LYS A 439 9.19 -2.80 -16.87
C LYS A 439 9.40 -2.63 -15.36
N SER A 440 9.76 -3.71 -14.66
CA SER A 440 10.22 -3.62 -13.28
C SER A 440 11.57 -2.91 -13.23
N GLY A 441 11.77 -2.09 -12.19
CA GLY A 441 13.07 -1.42 -11.96
C GLY A 441 14.09 -2.31 -11.23
N THR A 442 13.65 -3.46 -10.69
CA THR A 442 14.49 -4.31 -9.83
C THR A 442 14.62 -5.76 -10.32
N GLU A 443 13.76 -6.19 -11.24
CA GLU A 443 13.71 -7.56 -11.75
C GLU A 443 13.60 -7.56 -13.27
N PRO A 444 14.10 -8.59 -13.97
CA PRO A 444 13.97 -8.72 -15.43
C PRO A 444 12.55 -9.19 -15.81
N VAL A 445 11.53 -8.43 -15.42
CA VAL A 445 10.12 -8.69 -15.72
C VAL A 445 9.42 -7.48 -16.29
N VAL A 446 8.49 -7.71 -17.21
CA VAL A 446 7.47 -6.74 -17.61
C VAL A 446 6.16 -7.11 -16.96
N ARG A 447 5.58 -6.15 -16.24
CA ARG A 447 4.22 -6.25 -15.73
C ARG A 447 3.27 -5.83 -16.85
N LEU A 448 2.50 -6.79 -17.34
CA LEU A 448 1.45 -6.59 -18.33
C LEU A 448 0.12 -6.44 -17.60
N TYR A 449 -0.53 -5.32 -17.78
CA TYR A 449 -1.89 -5.07 -17.30
C TYR A 449 -2.83 -4.94 -18.48
N GLY A 450 -4.06 -5.39 -18.34
CA GLY A 450 -5.08 -5.22 -19.34
C GLY A 450 -6.47 -5.09 -18.73
N GLU A 451 -7.37 -4.43 -19.47
CA GLU A 451 -8.76 -4.27 -19.12
C GLU A 451 -9.64 -4.32 -20.36
N ALA A 452 -10.80 -4.94 -20.24
CA ALA A 452 -11.82 -4.98 -21.29
C ALA A 452 -13.22 -5.14 -20.68
N ALA A 453 -14.26 -4.93 -21.50
CA ALA A 453 -15.66 -5.05 -21.08
C ALA A 453 -16.13 -6.51 -20.89
N THR A 454 -15.45 -7.49 -21.50
CA THR A 454 -15.77 -8.92 -21.39
C THR A 454 -14.54 -9.78 -21.18
N THR A 455 -14.72 -10.93 -20.54
CA THR A 455 -13.63 -11.90 -20.30
C THR A 455 -12.98 -12.38 -21.58
N GLY A 456 -13.78 -12.64 -22.65
CA GLY A 456 -13.26 -13.05 -23.95
C GLY A 456 -12.38 -11.97 -24.57
N ARG A 457 -12.84 -10.72 -24.56
CA ARG A 457 -12.07 -9.60 -25.09
C ARG A 457 -10.80 -9.35 -24.29
N LEU A 458 -10.86 -9.46 -22.95
CA LEU A 458 -9.69 -9.36 -22.11
C LEU A 458 -8.64 -10.43 -22.45
N ALA A 459 -9.07 -11.67 -22.68
CA ALA A 459 -8.17 -12.76 -23.05
C ALA A 459 -7.44 -12.49 -24.39
N GLU A 460 -8.13 -11.96 -25.39
CA GLU A 460 -7.55 -11.55 -26.68
C GLU A 460 -6.52 -10.43 -26.52
N VAL A 461 -6.88 -9.39 -25.77
CA VAL A 461 -6.01 -8.23 -25.51
C VAL A 461 -4.76 -8.66 -24.74
N MET A 462 -4.90 -9.45 -23.68
CA MET A 462 -3.76 -9.97 -22.89
C MET A 462 -2.85 -10.89 -23.71
N LYS A 463 -3.42 -11.75 -24.57
CA LYS A 463 -2.65 -12.60 -25.48
C LYS A 463 -1.81 -11.74 -26.45
N ALA A 464 -2.40 -10.77 -27.09
CA ALA A 464 -1.71 -9.87 -28.02
C ALA A 464 -0.60 -9.05 -27.30
N GLY A 465 -0.89 -8.57 -26.08
CA GLY A 465 0.11 -7.90 -25.25
C GLY A 465 1.31 -8.79 -24.89
N ARG A 466 1.07 -10.06 -24.56
CA ARG A 466 2.13 -11.03 -24.30
C ARG A 466 2.96 -11.33 -25.55
N GLU A 467 2.29 -11.52 -26.69
CA GLU A 467 2.98 -11.75 -27.97
C GLU A 467 3.84 -10.55 -28.36
N PHE A 468 3.37 -9.33 -28.16
CA PHE A 468 4.14 -8.10 -28.37
C PHE A 468 5.40 -8.04 -27.48
N ILE A 469 5.30 -8.43 -26.20
CA ILE A 469 6.48 -8.48 -25.32
C ILE A 469 7.48 -9.52 -25.78
N LEU A 470 7.03 -10.73 -26.12
CA LEU A 470 7.89 -11.88 -26.36
C LEU A 470 8.42 -11.97 -27.80
N LYS A 471 7.62 -11.59 -28.80
CA LYS A 471 7.94 -11.81 -30.24
C LYS A 471 8.18 -10.50 -31.00
N GLY A 472 7.59 -9.41 -30.58
CA GLY A 472 7.63 -8.10 -31.26
C GLY A 472 6.55 -7.94 -32.27
#